data_7bcee281896a09bc24f7bdcdfaaf3272
#
_entry.id   7bcee281896a09bc24f7bdcdfaaf3272
#
_cell.length_a   1.000
_cell.length_b   1.000
_cell.length_c   1.000
_cell.angle_alpha   90.00
_cell.angle_beta   90.00
_cell.angle_gamma   90.00
#
_symmetry.space_group_name_H-M   'P 1'
#
loop_
_entity.id
_entity.type
_entity.pdbx_description
1 polymer ?
#
loop_
_entity_poly.entity_id
_entity_poly.type
_entity_poly.pdbx_seq_one_letter_code
_entity_poly.pdbx_strand_id
1 'polypeptide(L)'
;MKKEKKSKKPAEKKNSKKKNGKKKEILKTGNSHKVKPAADSKSRKDLKQALAEITAQHQLIQDLPRFYGGEIPLYISETSALRVIGGTPGLNLTAIATALGVSKSAVSKSTGKLMEKGLITKERALREVIFNLSSEGQILYDRMNHDEKLLFKGLDTYLKTLSPDDEKAVSDFLDHIHLELEKAVNKLREPLEDIDEK
;
A
#
# COMPACT_ATOMS: atom_id res chain seq x y z
N MET A 1 -23.79 -59.85 37.02
CA MET A 1 -24.70 -60.66 36.19
C MET A 1 -24.58 -60.10 34.78
N LYS A 2 -23.79 -60.81 33.89
CA LYS A 2 -24.30 -61.70 32.82
C LYS A 2 -25.27 -60.93 31.91
N LYS A 3 -25.05 -60.74 30.57
CA LYS A 3 -24.55 -61.63 29.48
C LYS A 3 -24.20 -60.80 28.27
N GLU A 4 -23.09 -60.93 27.68
CA GLU A 4 -22.72 -61.37 26.31
C GLU A 4 -23.83 -61.82 25.36
N LYS A 5 -23.71 -61.46 24.11
CA LYS A 5 -23.74 -62.27 22.86
C LYS A 5 -23.56 -61.33 21.65
N LYS A 6 -22.40 -61.35 20.96
CA LYS A 6 -22.04 -62.19 19.79
C LYS A 6 -22.99 -62.03 18.58
N SER A 7 -22.48 -61.44 17.56
CA SER A 7 -21.90 -61.89 16.29
C SER A 7 -22.85 -61.86 15.09
N LYS A 8 -22.43 -61.26 13.99
CA LYS A 8 -22.22 -61.92 12.68
C LYS A 8 -21.84 -60.93 11.59
N LYS A 9 -20.62 -61.07 11.01
CA LYS A 9 -20.39 -60.87 9.60
C LYS A 9 -20.94 -62.02 8.81
N PRO A 10 -21.33 -61.90 7.54
CA PRO A 10 -20.44 -61.90 6.40
C PRO A 10 -21.04 -61.03 5.24
N ALA A 11 -20.48 -60.75 4.10
CA ALA A 11 -19.59 -61.32 3.16
C ALA A 11 -19.32 -60.32 2.05
N GLU A 12 -18.18 -60.52 1.44
CA GLU A 12 -17.66 -59.85 0.22
C GLU A 12 -18.64 -59.77 -0.95
N LYS A 13 -18.57 -58.65 -1.72
CA LYS A 13 -18.61 -58.74 -3.16
C LYS A 13 -17.59 -57.74 -3.77
N LYS A 14 -16.59 -58.35 -4.37
CA LYS A 14 -15.65 -57.72 -5.32
C LYS A 14 -16.44 -57.14 -6.48
N ASN A 15 -16.19 -55.90 -6.84
CA ASN A 15 -16.21 -55.61 -8.26
C ASN A 15 -15.17 -54.53 -8.61
N SER A 16 -14.46 -54.87 -9.62
CA SER A 16 -13.23 -54.29 -10.15
C SER A 16 -13.48 -53.08 -11.04
N LYS A 17 -12.43 -52.25 -11.13
CA LYS A 17 -12.03 -51.39 -12.24
C LYS A 17 -12.74 -50.01 -12.40
N LYS A 18 -12.04 -48.94 -12.10
CA LYS A 18 -11.34 -48.17 -13.15
C LYS A 18 -10.42 -47.11 -12.53
N LYS A 19 -9.14 -47.26 -12.87
CA LYS A 19 -8.12 -46.24 -12.73
C LYS A 19 -8.52 -45.01 -13.56
N ASN A 20 -8.58 -43.85 -12.96
CA ASN A 20 -8.34 -42.61 -13.69
C ASN A 20 -7.45 -41.74 -12.81
N GLY A 21 -6.17 -41.86 -13.07
CA GLY A 21 -5.15 -40.99 -12.56
C GLY A 21 -5.27 -39.61 -13.22
N LYS A 22 -5.83 -38.63 -12.54
CA LYS A 22 -5.60 -37.22 -12.90
C LYS A 22 -4.25 -36.82 -12.34
N LYS A 23 -3.23 -36.91 -13.15
CA LYS A 23 -1.97 -36.22 -13.01
C LYS A 23 -2.24 -34.75 -12.79
N LYS A 24 -1.88 -34.26 -11.59
CA LYS A 24 -1.70 -32.83 -11.34
C LYS A 24 -0.52 -32.37 -12.19
N GLU A 25 -0.84 -31.70 -13.26
CA GLU A 25 0.11 -30.95 -14.07
C GLU A 25 0.51 -29.70 -13.28
N ILE A 26 1.66 -29.77 -12.64
CA ILE A 26 2.30 -28.60 -12.02
C ILE A 26 2.75 -27.76 -13.20
N LEU A 27 2.07 -26.65 -13.44
CA LEU A 27 2.46 -25.62 -14.38
C LEU A 27 3.84 -25.07 -13.95
N LYS A 28 4.86 -25.60 -14.60
CA LYS A 28 6.19 -25.01 -14.66
C LYS A 28 6.10 -23.78 -15.58
N THR A 29 5.72 -22.63 -15.05
CA THR A 29 5.95 -21.36 -15.74
C THR A 29 7.34 -20.86 -15.38
N GLY A 30 8.33 -21.51 -15.86
CA GLY A 30 9.66 -20.98 -16.00
C GLY A 30 9.71 -20.13 -17.27
N ASN A 31 9.23 -18.91 -17.21
CA ASN A 31 9.38 -17.97 -18.30
C ASN A 31 10.60 -17.10 -18.01
N SER A 32 11.79 -17.61 -18.40
CA SER A 32 12.98 -16.78 -18.48
C SER A 32 12.77 -15.79 -19.61
N HIS A 33 12.32 -14.58 -19.27
CA HIS A 33 12.26 -13.46 -20.19
C HIS A 33 13.70 -13.06 -20.51
N LYS A 34 14.24 -13.61 -21.62
CA LYS A 34 15.37 -13.01 -22.32
C LYS A 34 14.90 -11.67 -22.88
N VAL A 35 15.20 -10.58 -22.19
CA VAL A 35 14.99 -9.24 -22.69
C VAL A 35 15.86 -9.05 -23.92
N LYS A 36 15.26 -9.04 -25.10
CA LYS A 36 15.92 -8.63 -26.33
C LYS A 36 16.05 -7.11 -26.33
N PRO A 37 17.22 -6.53 -26.60
CA PRO A 37 17.39 -5.10 -26.70
C PRO A 37 16.92 -4.62 -28.08
N ALA A 38 15.67 -4.22 -28.19
CA ALA A 38 15.14 -3.27 -29.17
C ALA A 38 13.68 -3.00 -28.77
N ALA A 39 13.48 -2.08 -27.83
CA ALA A 39 12.13 -1.62 -27.52
C ALA A 39 11.60 -0.87 -28.75
N ASP A 40 10.74 -1.51 -29.48
CA ASP A 40 9.94 -0.94 -30.56
C ASP A 40 9.19 0.29 -30.02
N SER A 41 8.93 1.29 -30.87
CA SER A 41 8.22 2.52 -30.47
C SER A 41 6.88 2.24 -29.79
N LYS A 42 6.26 1.13 -30.12
CA LYS A 42 5.04 0.60 -29.49
C LYS A 42 5.26 0.28 -28.01
N SER A 43 6.35 -0.43 -27.67
CA SER A 43 6.69 -0.78 -26.27
C SER A 43 6.88 0.45 -25.37
N ARG A 44 7.49 1.52 -25.87
CA ARG A 44 7.65 2.79 -25.12
C ARG A 44 6.34 3.51 -24.88
N LYS A 45 5.40 3.45 -25.82
CA LYS A 45 4.06 4.00 -25.67
C LYS A 45 3.29 3.21 -24.62
N ASP A 46 3.41 1.90 -24.65
CA ASP A 46 2.75 1.00 -23.69
C ASP A 46 3.25 1.23 -22.26
N LEU A 47 4.55 1.49 -22.07
CA LEU A 47 5.12 1.83 -20.75
C LEU A 47 4.58 3.19 -20.21
N LYS A 48 4.49 4.20 -21.05
CA LYS A 48 3.91 5.50 -20.65
C LYS A 48 2.44 5.37 -20.28
N GLN A 49 1.70 4.58 -21.04
CA GLN A 49 0.29 4.31 -20.76
C GLN A 49 0.14 3.54 -19.45
N ALA A 50 0.94 2.50 -19.21
CA ALA A 50 0.92 1.74 -17.96
C ALA A 50 1.22 2.63 -16.75
N LEU A 51 2.19 3.56 -16.86
CA LEU A 51 2.48 4.52 -15.81
C LEU A 51 1.28 5.45 -15.53
N ALA A 52 0.64 5.95 -16.58
CA ALA A 52 -0.56 6.79 -16.43
C ALA A 52 -1.72 6.00 -15.76
N GLU A 53 -1.93 4.75 -16.13
CA GLU A 53 -2.92 3.88 -15.52
C GLU A 53 -2.62 3.61 -14.05
N ILE A 54 -1.36 3.32 -13.69
CA ILE A 54 -0.93 3.13 -12.29
C ILE A 54 -1.18 4.41 -11.49
N THR A 55 -0.84 5.57 -12.05
CA THR A 55 -1.06 6.87 -11.40
C THR A 55 -2.55 7.13 -11.18
N ALA A 56 -3.40 6.86 -12.18
CA ALA A 56 -4.84 7.01 -12.06
C ALA A 56 -5.44 6.06 -11.02
N GLN A 57 -5.01 4.81 -10.99
CA GLN A 57 -5.45 3.84 -9.98
C GLN A 57 -4.99 4.25 -8.57
N HIS A 58 -3.76 4.75 -8.45
CA HIS A 58 -3.26 5.27 -7.17
C HIS A 58 -4.11 6.44 -6.69
N GLN A 59 -4.47 7.39 -7.56
CA GLN A 59 -5.35 8.50 -7.21
C GLN A 59 -6.72 8.03 -6.73
N LEU A 60 -7.34 7.07 -7.42
CA LEU A 60 -8.61 6.47 -6.97
C LEU A 60 -8.50 5.86 -5.57
N ILE A 61 -7.40 5.15 -5.28
CA ILE A 61 -7.16 4.58 -3.94
C ILE A 61 -7.02 5.70 -2.89
N GLN A 62 -6.43 6.84 -3.24
CA GLN A 62 -6.27 7.98 -2.32
C GLN A 62 -7.61 8.65 -1.97
N ASP A 63 -8.54 8.69 -2.91
CA ASP A 63 -9.84 9.34 -2.72
C ASP A 63 -10.84 8.48 -1.92
N LEU A 64 -10.59 7.18 -1.78
CA LEU A 64 -11.46 6.29 -1.03
C LEU A 64 -11.22 6.38 0.49
N PRO A 65 -12.30 6.39 1.29
CA PRO A 65 -12.17 6.25 2.73
C PRO A 65 -11.67 4.84 3.10
N ARG A 66 -10.80 4.77 4.10
CA ARG A 66 -10.22 3.51 4.59
C ARG A 66 -10.68 3.23 6.01
N PHE A 67 -11.04 2.00 6.29
CA PHE A 67 -11.61 1.59 7.56
C PHE A 67 -10.63 0.83 8.48
N TYR A 68 -9.55 0.28 7.95
CA TYR A 68 -8.51 -0.46 8.70
C TYR A 68 -9.06 -1.44 9.76
N GLY A 69 -10.11 -2.18 9.38
CA GLY A 69 -10.77 -3.15 10.28
C GLY A 69 -11.60 -2.51 11.41
N GLY A 70 -11.89 -1.22 11.35
CA GLY A 70 -12.79 -0.49 12.23
C GLY A 70 -14.01 0.05 11.50
N GLU A 71 -14.91 0.72 12.21
CA GLU A 71 -16.11 1.35 11.65
C GLU A 71 -15.88 2.82 11.26
N ILE A 72 -14.77 3.40 11.69
CA ILE A 72 -14.46 4.82 11.49
C ILE A 72 -13.72 5.00 10.17
N PRO A 73 -14.32 5.69 9.17
CA PRO A 73 -13.65 5.99 7.92
C PRO A 73 -12.56 7.04 8.11
N LEU A 74 -11.38 6.80 7.55
CA LEU A 74 -10.28 7.75 7.47
C LEU A 74 -10.00 8.13 6.02
N TYR A 75 -9.89 9.41 5.77
CA TYR A 75 -9.46 9.95 4.48
C TYR A 75 -7.94 10.13 4.45
N ILE A 76 -7.39 10.28 3.26
CA ILE A 76 -5.94 10.34 3.05
C ILE A 76 -5.23 11.38 3.93
N SER A 77 -5.81 12.58 4.10
CA SER A 77 -5.22 13.62 4.94
C SER A 77 -5.17 13.25 6.42
N GLU A 78 -6.16 12.47 6.89
CA GLU A 78 -6.22 11.96 8.26
C GLU A 78 -5.25 10.80 8.45
N THR A 79 -5.20 9.85 7.50
CA THR A 79 -4.26 8.73 7.55
C THR A 79 -2.81 9.20 7.47
N SER A 80 -2.52 10.20 6.64
CA SER A 80 -1.17 10.78 6.53
C SER A 80 -0.75 11.47 7.83
N ALA A 81 -1.65 12.26 8.44
CA ALA A 81 -1.38 12.91 9.73
C ALA A 81 -1.19 11.88 10.86
N LEU A 82 -2.06 10.86 10.92
CA LEU A 82 -1.96 9.79 11.91
C LEU A 82 -0.64 9.02 11.78
N ARG A 83 -0.19 8.76 10.56
CA ARG A 83 1.07 8.08 10.26
C ARG A 83 2.28 8.88 10.75
N VAL A 84 2.31 10.19 10.49
CA VAL A 84 3.40 11.07 10.94
C VAL A 84 3.45 11.14 12.46
N ILE A 85 2.29 11.32 13.12
CA ILE A 85 2.21 11.37 14.59
C ILE A 85 2.61 10.03 15.23
N GLY A 86 2.20 8.90 14.64
CA GLY A 86 2.54 7.57 15.15
C GLY A 86 4.01 7.21 14.94
N GLY A 87 4.60 7.67 13.85
CA GLY A 87 6.02 7.45 13.55
C GLY A 87 6.97 8.30 14.40
N THR A 88 6.50 9.47 14.87
CA THR A 88 7.28 10.39 15.70
C THR A 88 6.36 11.04 16.72
N PRO A 89 6.26 10.50 17.93
CA PRO A 89 5.44 11.06 18.99
C PRO A 89 5.89 12.48 19.43
N GLY A 90 4.95 13.28 19.88
CA GLY A 90 5.26 14.60 20.47
C GLY A 90 5.53 15.70 19.43
N LEU A 91 5.10 15.51 18.17
CA LEU A 91 5.23 16.55 17.17
C LEU A 91 4.22 17.68 17.37
N ASN A 92 4.68 18.93 17.15
CA ASN A 92 3.80 20.08 17.06
C ASN A 92 3.19 20.22 15.65
N LEU A 93 2.20 21.10 15.50
CA LEU A 93 1.49 21.33 14.24
C LEU A 93 2.43 21.70 13.07
N THR A 94 3.46 22.50 13.36
CA THR A 94 4.43 22.94 12.36
C THR A 94 5.28 21.79 11.85
N ALA A 95 5.78 20.95 12.74
CA ALA A 95 6.58 19.78 12.38
C ALA A 95 5.77 18.79 11.55
N ILE A 96 4.49 18.56 11.91
CA ILE A 96 3.61 17.69 11.10
C ILE A 96 3.38 18.30 9.71
N ALA A 97 3.15 19.61 9.61
CA ALA A 97 2.95 20.30 8.34
C ALA A 97 4.19 20.19 7.43
N THR A 98 5.38 20.37 8.00
CA THR A 98 6.65 20.20 7.30
C THR A 98 6.84 18.78 6.82
N ALA A 99 6.61 17.77 7.68
CA ALA A 99 6.75 16.36 7.32
C ALA A 99 5.79 15.94 6.19
N LEU A 100 4.60 16.52 6.12
CA LEU A 100 3.60 16.22 5.09
C LEU A 100 3.72 17.11 3.84
N GLY A 101 4.54 18.17 3.86
CA GLY A 101 4.65 19.12 2.75
C GLY A 101 3.36 19.91 2.49
N VAL A 102 2.52 20.15 3.53
CA VAL A 102 1.24 20.84 3.41
C VAL A 102 1.16 22.07 4.33
N SER A 103 0.11 22.88 4.17
CA SER A 103 -0.10 24.04 5.03
C SER A 103 -0.48 23.68 6.47
N LYS A 104 -0.15 24.52 7.43
CA LYS A 104 -0.57 24.36 8.84
C LYS A 104 -2.09 24.31 8.99
N SER A 105 -2.83 25.04 8.16
CA SER A 105 -4.30 25.02 8.18
C SER A 105 -4.85 23.67 7.73
N ALA A 106 -4.24 23.01 6.74
CA ALA A 106 -4.62 21.67 6.32
C ALA A 106 -4.37 20.65 7.45
N VAL A 107 -3.20 20.71 8.09
CA VAL A 107 -2.89 19.83 9.23
C VAL A 107 -3.84 20.09 10.41
N SER A 108 -4.16 21.36 10.70
CA SER A 108 -5.12 21.71 11.77
C SER A 108 -6.49 21.07 11.53
N LYS A 109 -6.97 21.02 10.27
CA LYS A 109 -8.22 20.34 9.92
C LYS A 109 -8.11 18.82 10.13
N SER A 110 -7.02 18.20 9.67
CA SER A 110 -6.82 16.76 9.81
C SER A 110 -6.66 16.33 11.26
N THR A 111 -5.87 17.05 12.06
CA THR A 111 -5.72 16.77 13.49
C THR A 111 -7.00 17.03 14.27
N GLY A 112 -7.80 18.06 13.89
CA GLY A 112 -9.12 18.31 14.45
C GLY A 112 -10.03 17.09 14.27
N LYS A 113 -10.15 16.58 13.06
CA LYS A 113 -10.94 15.38 12.76
C LYS A 113 -10.42 14.13 13.47
N LEU A 114 -9.11 13.96 13.58
CA LEU A 114 -8.53 12.83 14.32
C LEU A 114 -8.82 12.92 15.82
N MET A 115 -8.84 14.12 16.41
CA MET A 115 -9.26 14.32 17.80
C MET A 115 -10.76 14.03 17.99
N GLU A 116 -11.63 14.51 17.09
CA GLU A 116 -13.07 14.21 17.11
C GLU A 116 -13.34 12.69 17.02
N LYS A 117 -12.50 11.96 16.29
CA LYS A 117 -12.54 10.49 16.18
C LYS A 117 -11.86 9.78 17.37
N GLY A 118 -11.29 10.49 18.31
CA GLY A 118 -10.62 9.93 19.48
C GLY A 118 -9.29 9.24 19.18
N LEU A 119 -8.68 9.48 18.01
CA LEU A 119 -7.49 8.76 17.55
C LEU A 119 -6.18 9.42 17.97
N ILE A 120 -6.20 10.69 18.27
CA ILE A 120 -5.05 11.44 18.80
C ILE A 120 -5.45 12.29 20.01
N THR A 121 -4.46 12.56 20.84
CA THR A 121 -4.55 13.49 21.95
C THR A 121 -3.65 14.69 21.68
N LYS A 122 -3.98 15.81 22.31
CA LYS A 122 -3.12 16.99 22.36
C LYS A 122 -2.76 17.30 23.79
N GLU A 123 -1.54 17.67 24.03
CA GLU A 123 -1.10 18.16 25.32
C GLU A 123 -0.24 19.43 25.15
N ARG A 124 -0.14 20.21 26.23
CA ARG A 124 0.69 21.40 26.25
C ARG A 124 2.03 21.07 26.86
N ALA A 125 3.06 21.03 26.02
CA ALA A 125 4.43 20.83 26.43
C ALA A 125 5.18 22.17 26.40
N LEU A 126 5.51 22.72 27.58
CA LEU A 126 6.14 24.04 27.72
C LEU A 126 5.30 25.16 27.05
N ARG A 127 5.71 25.61 25.85
CA ARG A 127 5.06 26.68 25.10
C ARG A 127 4.32 26.20 23.86
N GLU A 128 4.37 24.92 23.58
CA GLU A 128 3.83 24.34 22.35
C GLU A 128 2.72 23.33 22.65
N VAL A 129 1.86 23.14 21.66
CA VAL A 129 0.89 22.05 21.65
C VAL A 129 1.50 20.91 20.83
N ILE A 130 1.61 19.75 21.43
CA ILE A 130 2.09 18.53 20.81
C ILE A 130 0.96 17.51 20.66
N PHE A 131 1.12 16.62 19.68
CA PHE A 131 0.15 15.58 19.35
C PHE A 131 0.77 14.21 19.56
N ASN A 132 -0.04 13.31 20.14
CA ASN A 132 0.31 11.92 20.37
C ASN A 132 -0.86 11.03 19.93
N LEU A 133 -0.60 9.76 19.65
CA LEU A 133 -1.67 8.79 19.45
C LEU A 133 -2.42 8.55 20.76
N SER A 134 -3.73 8.35 20.68
CA SER A 134 -4.50 7.71 21.76
C SER A 134 -4.28 6.20 21.74
N SER A 135 -4.86 5.46 22.70
CA SER A 135 -4.86 3.98 22.69
C SER A 135 -5.48 3.44 21.41
N GLU A 136 -6.62 4.00 21.02
CA GLU A 136 -7.36 3.65 19.80
C GLU A 136 -6.56 4.03 18.56
N GLY A 137 -5.91 5.20 18.58
CA GLY A 137 -5.02 5.65 17.52
C GLY A 137 -3.81 4.74 17.32
N GLN A 138 -3.22 4.23 18.40
CA GLN A 138 -2.12 3.27 18.33
C GLN A 138 -2.56 1.95 17.69
N ILE A 139 -3.69 1.40 18.10
CA ILE A 139 -4.26 0.18 17.51
C ILE A 139 -4.49 0.37 16.00
N LEU A 140 -5.04 1.52 15.62
CA LEU A 140 -5.29 1.83 14.22
C LEU A 140 -4.00 2.01 13.42
N TYR A 141 -3.01 2.70 13.98
CA TYR A 141 -1.68 2.88 13.38
C TYR A 141 -0.99 1.54 13.11
N ASP A 142 -1.07 0.61 14.05
CA ASP A 142 -0.48 -0.73 13.91
C ASP A 142 -1.19 -1.53 12.81
N ARG A 143 -2.52 -1.43 12.70
CA ARG A 143 -3.30 -2.03 11.60
C ARG A 143 -2.94 -1.41 10.26
N MET A 144 -2.82 -0.09 10.17
CA MET A 144 -2.39 0.60 8.94
C MET A 144 -1.04 0.09 8.44
N ASN A 145 -0.07 -0.07 9.35
CA ASN A 145 1.24 -0.59 9.02
C ASN A 145 1.21 -2.07 8.61
N HIS A 146 0.29 -2.85 9.19
CA HIS A 146 0.08 -4.25 8.79
C HIS A 146 -0.53 -4.35 7.39
N ASP A 147 -1.58 -3.60 7.11
CA ASP A 147 -2.28 -3.60 5.82
C ASP A 147 -1.36 -3.14 4.69
N GLU A 148 -0.50 -2.15 4.93
CA GLU A 148 0.50 -1.70 3.97
C GLU A 148 1.49 -2.82 3.62
N LYS A 149 1.99 -3.55 4.62
CA LYS A 149 2.86 -4.72 4.38
C LYS A 149 2.17 -5.80 3.55
N LEU A 150 0.88 -6.01 3.77
CA LEU A 150 0.11 -6.98 2.97
C LEU A 150 -0.08 -6.50 1.53
N LEU A 151 -0.34 -5.20 1.33
CA LEU A 151 -0.50 -4.60 0.01
C LEU A 151 0.75 -4.79 -0.86
N PHE A 152 1.93 -4.58 -0.27
CA PHE A 152 3.20 -4.70 -0.98
C PHE A 152 3.79 -6.12 -1.00
N LYS A 153 3.20 -7.08 -0.28
CA LYS A 153 3.71 -8.46 -0.22
C LYS A 153 3.85 -9.12 -1.60
N GLY A 154 2.90 -8.85 -2.50
CA GLY A 154 2.94 -9.36 -3.88
C GLY A 154 4.11 -8.75 -4.67
N LEU A 155 4.34 -7.45 -4.51
CA LEU A 155 5.46 -6.73 -5.12
C LEU A 155 6.80 -7.24 -4.57
N ASP A 156 6.95 -7.38 -3.26
CA ASP A 156 8.15 -7.94 -2.64
C ASP A 156 8.49 -9.34 -3.16
N THR A 157 7.45 -10.14 -3.37
CA THR A 157 7.62 -11.50 -3.93
C THR A 157 8.10 -11.44 -5.38
N TYR A 158 7.57 -10.53 -6.16
CA TYR A 158 7.99 -10.33 -7.56
C TYR A 158 9.42 -9.78 -7.63
N LEU A 159 9.76 -8.77 -6.85
CA LEU A 159 11.10 -8.16 -6.83
C LEU A 159 12.19 -9.21 -6.52
N LYS A 160 11.92 -10.17 -5.63
CA LYS A 160 12.85 -11.27 -5.35
C LYS A 160 13.10 -12.23 -6.52
N THR A 161 12.31 -12.15 -7.58
CA THR A 161 12.49 -12.96 -8.79
C THR A 161 13.36 -12.28 -9.84
N LEU A 162 13.66 -11.00 -9.68
CA LEU A 162 14.48 -10.22 -10.61
C LEU A 162 15.95 -10.61 -10.49
N SER A 163 16.68 -10.50 -11.59
CA SER A 163 18.13 -10.52 -11.56
C SER A 163 18.66 -9.18 -11.00
N PRO A 164 19.89 -9.12 -10.48
CA PRO A 164 20.49 -7.85 -10.03
C PRO A 164 20.51 -6.76 -11.11
N ASP A 165 20.69 -7.14 -12.37
CA ASP A 165 20.68 -6.20 -13.50
C ASP A 165 19.27 -5.67 -13.79
N ASP A 166 18.25 -6.54 -13.71
CA ASP A 166 16.85 -6.13 -13.88
C ASP A 166 16.38 -5.27 -12.70
N GLU A 167 16.75 -5.61 -11.47
CA GLU A 167 16.46 -4.83 -10.28
C GLU A 167 17.06 -3.42 -10.39
N LYS A 168 18.32 -3.33 -10.83
CA LYS A 168 18.97 -2.04 -11.10
C LYS A 168 18.24 -1.25 -12.18
N ALA A 169 17.85 -1.88 -13.30
CA ALA A 169 17.14 -1.20 -14.38
C ALA A 169 15.77 -0.64 -13.92
N VAL A 170 15.05 -1.39 -13.08
CA VAL A 170 13.79 -0.93 -12.47
C VAL A 170 14.03 0.23 -11.53
N SER A 171 15.06 0.17 -10.67
CA SER A 171 15.42 1.27 -9.76
C SER A 171 15.77 2.55 -10.55
N ASP A 172 16.68 2.45 -11.51
CA ASP A 172 17.11 3.57 -12.35
C ASP A 172 15.90 4.23 -13.09
N PHE A 173 14.95 3.40 -13.52
CA PHE A 173 13.72 3.89 -14.17
C PHE A 173 12.80 4.65 -13.20
N LEU A 174 12.60 4.13 -12.00
CA LEU A 174 11.78 4.77 -10.95
C LEU A 174 12.41 6.08 -10.48
N ASP A 175 13.73 6.11 -10.30
CA ASP A 175 14.47 7.31 -9.92
C ASP A 175 14.34 8.40 -10.99
N HIS A 176 14.41 8.02 -12.27
CA HIS A 176 14.21 8.96 -13.37
C HIS A 176 12.78 9.54 -13.38
N ILE A 177 11.76 8.71 -13.18
CA ILE A 177 10.37 9.19 -13.08
C ILE A 177 10.19 10.12 -11.89
N HIS A 178 10.75 9.78 -10.72
CA HIS A 178 10.70 10.63 -9.54
C HIS A 178 11.27 12.02 -9.82
N LEU A 179 12.46 12.07 -10.40
CA LEU A 179 13.12 13.32 -10.77
C LEU A 179 12.28 14.18 -11.76
N GLU A 180 11.68 13.56 -12.77
CA GLU A 180 10.83 14.29 -13.74
C GLU A 180 9.55 14.83 -13.08
N LEU A 181 8.94 14.07 -12.16
CA LEU A 181 7.78 14.52 -11.39
C LEU A 181 8.14 15.67 -10.45
N GLU A 182 9.29 15.63 -9.77
CA GLU A 182 9.78 16.74 -8.95
C GLU A 182 9.96 18.01 -9.76
N LYS A 183 10.59 17.93 -10.93
CA LYS A 183 10.74 19.07 -11.85
C LYS A 183 9.37 19.65 -12.25
N ALA A 184 8.41 18.78 -12.57
CA ALA A 184 7.06 19.20 -12.93
C ALA A 184 6.35 19.91 -11.77
N VAL A 185 6.45 19.36 -10.54
CA VAL A 185 5.88 19.99 -9.34
C VAL A 185 6.51 21.34 -9.07
N ASN A 186 7.83 21.46 -9.16
CA ASN A 186 8.53 22.72 -8.94
C ASN A 186 8.10 23.77 -9.97
N LYS A 187 8.04 23.40 -11.25
CA LYS A 187 7.56 24.29 -12.31
C LYS A 187 6.11 24.77 -12.08
N LEU A 188 5.23 23.91 -11.60
CA LEU A 188 3.83 24.28 -11.31
C LEU A 188 3.68 25.15 -10.04
N ARG A 189 4.69 25.17 -9.18
CA ARG A 189 4.74 26.02 -7.97
C ARG A 189 5.34 27.39 -8.22
N GLU A 190 6.07 27.58 -9.32
CA GLU A 190 6.57 28.90 -9.71
C GLU A 190 5.37 29.80 -10.05
N PRO A 191 5.31 31.05 -9.53
CA PRO A 191 4.30 32.01 -9.96
C PRO A 191 4.41 32.17 -11.46
N LEU A 192 3.28 32.26 -12.16
CA LEU A 192 3.25 32.71 -13.53
C LEU A 192 3.86 34.12 -13.53
N GLU A 193 5.05 34.27 -14.10
CA GLU A 193 5.57 35.61 -14.41
C GLU A 193 4.51 36.29 -15.27
N ASP A 194 4.06 37.48 -14.85
CA ASP A 194 3.09 38.27 -15.59
C ASP A 194 3.61 38.38 -17.04
N ILE A 195 2.90 37.76 -17.96
CA ILE A 195 3.11 37.96 -19.38
C ILE A 195 2.63 39.41 -19.63
N ASP A 196 3.56 40.33 -19.45
CA ASP A 196 3.34 41.73 -19.88
C ASP A 196 2.86 41.69 -21.32
N GLU A 197 1.61 42.06 -21.50
CA GLU A 197 1.03 42.40 -22.80
C GLU A 197 1.89 43.50 -23.43
N LYS A 198 2.61 43.14 -24.46
CA LYS A 198 3.19 44.10 -25.44
C LYS A 198 2.37 44.08 -26.70
#